data_9dc174025d2d56fafa15cd72d78bd2ae
#
_entry.id   9dc174025d2d56fafa15cd72d78bd2ae
#
_cell.length_a   1.000
_cell.length_b   1.000
_cell.length_c   1.000
_cell.angle_alpha   90.00
_cell.angle_beta   90.00
_cell.angle_gamma   90.00
#
_symmetry.space_group_name_H-M   'P 1'
#
loop_
_entity.id
_entity.type
_entity.pdbx_description
1 polymer ?
#
loop_
_entity_poly.entity_id
_entity_poly.type
_entity_poly.pdbx_seq_one_letter_code
_entity_poly.pdbx_strand_id
1 'polypeptide(L)'
;MKLTLVRNAWLVCGTLVWLAGNSSRATSLDLTTTTTSGFINGAFYIRTDAQATGSGAINSFVRVGDNADVVEGYNASARPAMPQVNNSGTFTHDVLLNSVPTVNLSGTNYYEFLLDINQASSAPLLSLDKLQIYTRGTALSSAATLADLTAGPSILRYNLDSGSDSEILLNYSLNSGSGSGDMIAYIPASLFGAGSDFVYLYSQFGGKGGAYVNNAGYEEWAYRSASVVPEPGVLSFAALGALAVLARRRK
;
A
#
# COMPACT_ATOMS: atom_id res chain seq x y z
N MET A 1 84.49 -16.64 -17.89
CA MET A 1 83.13 -16.76 -18.43
C MET A 1 82.17 -16.55 -17.25
N LYS A 2 81.64 -15.32 -17.14
CA LYS A 2 80.73 -14.98 -16.01
C LYS A 2 79.30 -15.03 -16.53
N LEU A 3 78.47 -15.90 -15.94
CA LEU A 3 77.04 -16.01 -16.19
C LEU A 3 76.31 -14.98 -15.34
N THR A 4 75.62 -14.07 -16.00
CA THR A 4 74.75 -13.09 -15.31
C THR A 4 73.35 -13.62 -15.31
N LEU A 5 72.81 -13.87 -14.10
CA LEU A 5 71.40 -14.29 -13.86
C LEU A 5 70.50 -13.04 -13.91
N VAL A 6 69.61 -12.96 -14.87
CA VAL A 6 68.53 -11.94 -14.93
C VAL A 6 67.33 -12.44 -14.16
N ARG A 7 66.99 -11.79 -13.04
CA ARG A 7 65.79 -12.07 -12.26
C ARG A 7 64.62 -11.22 -12.81
N ASN A 8 63.66 -11.87 -13.44
CA ASN A 8 62.39 -11.25 -13.80
C ASN A 8 61.51 -11.13 -12.58
N ALA A 9 61.27 -9.91 -12.14
CA ALA A 9 60.27 -9.61 -11.10
C ALA A 9 58.91 -9.38 -11.78
N TRP A 10 57.95 -10.28 -11.55
CA TRP A 10 56.56 -10.09 -11.95
C TRP A 10 55.88 -9.24 -10.89
N LEU A 11 55.48 -8.00 -11.25
CA LEU A 11 54.58 -7.18 -10.45
C LEU A 11 53.16 -7.72 -10.63
N VAL A 12 52.61 -8.37 -9.61
CA VAL A 12 51.18 -8.68 -9.55
C VAL A 12 50.45 -7.45 -9.04
N CYS A 13 49.83 -6.71 -9.96
CA CYS A 13 48.95 -5.60 -9.63
C CYS A 13 47.62 -6.17 -9.21
N GLY A 14 47.41 -6.36 -7.90
CA GLY A 14 46.15 -6.76 -7.35
C GLY A 14 45.17 -5.61 -7.38
N THR A 15 44.20 -5.65 -8.29
CA THR A 15 43.05 -4.74 -8.27
C THR A 15 42.16 -5.09 -7.10
N LEU A 16 42.17 -4.27 -6.03
CA LEU A 16 41.26 -4.32 -4.93
C LEU A 16 39.88 -3.85 -5.42
N VAL A 17 38.99 -4.80 -5.76
CA VAL A 17 37.59 -4.48 -6.04
C VAL A 17 36.92 -4.15 -4.71
N TRP A 18 36.69 -2.88 -4.45
CA TRP A 18 35.82 -2.44 -3.38
C TRP A 18 34.37 -2.81 -3.75
N LEU A 19 33.87 -3.90 -3.20
CA LEU A 19 32.43 -4.15 -3.12
C LEU A 19 31.87 -3.12 -2.13
N ALA A 20 31.37 -2.00 -2.67
CA ALA A 20 30.52 -1.11 -1.91
C ALA A 20 29.25 -1.90 -1.58
N GLY A 21 29.22 -2.50 -0.40
CA GLY A 21 28.00 -3.06 0.16
C GLY A 21 27.00 -1.91 0.30
N ASN A 22 25.98 -1.88 -0.56
CA ASN A 22 24.82 -1.02 -0.31
C ASN A 22 24.19 -1.52 0.99
N SER A 23 24.54 -0.89 2.10
CA SER A 23 23.75 -1.02 3.33
C SER A 23 22.41 -0.34 3.05
N SER A 24 21.44 -1.16 2.72
CA SER A 24 20.03 -0.81 2.63
C SER A 24 19.63 -0.20 3.98
N ARG A 25 19.42 1.10 4.04
CA ARG A 25 18.93 1.76 5.24
C ARG A 25 17.43 1.51 5.34
N ALA A 26 16.96 1.17 6.53
CA ALA A 26 15.54 1.19 6.87
C ALA A 26 14.95 2.56 6.46
N THR A 27 13.80 2.53 5.77
CA THR A 27 13.12 3.74 5.32
C THR A 27 11.88 3.93 6.19
N SER A 28 11.86 5.00 6.99
CA SER A 28 10.67 5.39 7.74
C SER A 28 9.99 6.56 7.01
N LEU A 29 8.74 6.36 6.58
CA LEU A 29 7.91 7.40 5.99
C LEU A 29 6.94 7.92 7.05
N ASP A 30 7.10 9.17 7.46
CA ASP A 30 6.25 9.79 8.48
C ASP A 30 5.04 10.49 7.83
N LEU A 31 3.85 9.91 8.00
CA LEU A 31 2.55 10.45 7.61
C LEU A 31 1.73 10.91 8.83
N THR A 32 2.36 11.13 9.98
CA THR A 32 1.68 11.56 11.22
C THR A 32 1.25 13.02 11.22
N THR A 33 1.60 13.78 10.19
CA THR A 33 1.23 15.19 10.04
C THR A 33 0.45 15.44 8.75
N THR A 34 -0.28 16.56 8.67
CA THR A 34 -1.06 16.93 7.49
C THR A 34 -0.18 17.14 6.25
N THR A 35 -0.70 16.81 5.07
CA THR A 35 -0.06 17.03 3.75
C THR A 35 1.26 16.28 3.51
N THR A 36 1.48 15.16 4.20
CA THR A 36 2.69 14.36 4.00
C THR A 36 2.49 13.26 2.96
N SER A 37 3.55 12.99 2.22
CA SER A 37 3.59 11.92 1.22
C SER A 37 5.03 11.49 0.96
N GLY A 38 5.23 10.31 0.35
CA GLY A 38 6.54 9.83 -0.02
C GLY A 38 6.51 8.56 -0.84
N PHE A 39 7.68 8.12 -1.27
CA PHE A 39 7.86 6.92 -2.07
C PHE A 39 8.65 5.88 -1.28
N ILE A 40 8.19 4.62 -1.33
CA ILE A 40 8.94 3.45 -0.88
C ILE A 40 8.82 2.37 -1.97
N ASN A 41 9.96 1.88 -2.45
CA ASN A 41 10.05 0.81 -3.45
C ASN A 41 9.16 1.04 -4.70
N GLY A 42 9.10 2.30 -5.18
CA GLY A 42 8.33 2.70 -6.36
C GLY A 42 6.83 2.94 -6.12
N ALA A 43 6.29 2.56 -4.98
CA ALA A 43 4.93 2.92 -4.59
C ALA A 43 4.90 4.32 -3.97
N PHE A 44 3.83 5.07 -4.24
CA PHE A 44 3.60 6.39 -3.69
C PHE A 44 2.54 6.31 -2.59
N TYR A 45 2.87 6.87 -1.44
CA TYR A 45 2.01 6.92 -0.27
C TYR A 45 1.69 8.35 0.07
N ILE A 46 0.43 8.62 0.35
CA ILE A 46 -0.02 9.95 0.74
C ILE A 46 -1.05 9.85 1.85
N ARG A 47 -0.86 10.66 2.88
CA ARG A 47 -1.93 10.89 3.83
C ARG A 47 -3.11 11.53 3.11
N THR A 48 -4.30 11.07 3.38
CA THR A 48 -5.51 11.61 2.77
C THR A 48 -6.49 12.07 3.83
N ASP A 49 -7.22 13.16 3.53
CA ASP A 49 -8.45 13.54 4.18
C ASP A 49 -9.63 12.96 3.36
N ALA A 50 -9.51 11.71 2.93
CA ALA A 50 -10.54 11.07 2.17
C ALA A 50 -11.85 11.25 2.92
N GLN A 51 -12.76 11.99 2.31
CA GLN A 51 -14.08 12.25 2.84
C GLN A 51 -14.71 10.93 3.19
N ALA A 52 -15.22 10.83 4.41
CA ALA A 52 -16.19 9.81 4.75
C ALA A 52 -17.31 9.91 3.69
N THR A 53 -17.28 9.03 2.74
CA THR A 53 -18.32 8.97 1.72
C THR A 53 -19.53 8.30 2.36
N GLY A 54 -20.26 9.01 3.19
CA GLY A 54 -21.51 8.57 3.81
C GLY A 54 -21.40 7.28 4.62
N SER A 55 -22.27 7.08 5.58
CA SER A 55 -22.31 5.96 6.51
C SER A 55 -21.93 4.59 5.91
N GLY A 56 -20.74 4.10 6.25
CA GLY A 56 -20.26 2.78 5.85
C GLY A 56 -19.68 2.71 4.44
N ALA A 57 -19.02 3.74 3.98
CA ALA A 57 -18.67 3.95 2.59
C ALA A 57 -17.31 3.43 2.15
N ILE A 58 -16.51 2.88 3.04
CA ILE A 58 -15.36 2.09 2.64
C ILE A 58 -15.84 0.65 2.43
N ASN A 59 -15.84 0.17 1.18
CA ASN A 59 -15.97 -1.24 0.88
C ASN A 59 -14.65 -1.93 1.22
N SER A 60 -14.44 -2.20 2.51
CA SER A 60 -13.25 -2.93 2.93
C SER A 60 -13.28 -4.34 2.35
N PHE A 61 -12.14 -4.80 1.88
CA PHE A 61 -11.92 -6.16 1.41
C PHE A 61 -11.03 -6.98 2.35
N VAL A 62 -10.42 -6.31 3.34
CA VAL A 62 -9.77 -6.93 4.49
C VAL A 62 -9.85 -6.02 5.70
N ARG A 63 -10.18 -6.61 6.85
CA ARG A 63 -10.13 -5.99 8.18
C ARG A 63 -9.21 -6.80 9.05
N VAL A 64 -8.15 -6.14 9.55
CA VAL A 64 -7.14 -6.72 10.44
C VAL A 64 -7.25 -6.06 11.80
N GLY A 65 -7.37 -6.81 12.87
CA GLY A 65 -7.44 -6.27 14.23
C GLY A 65 -7.65 -7.34 15.27
N ASP A 66 -7.14 -7.08 16.45
CA ASP A 66 -7.23 -7.89 17.66
C ASP A 66 -6.81 -7.00 18.84
N ASN A 67 -6.82 -7.55 20.08
CA ASN A 67 -6.31 -6.89 21.27
C ASN A 67 -4.78 -6.99 21.43
N ALA A 68 -4.07 -7.46 20.40
CA ALA A 68 -2.62 -7.56 20.42
C ALA A 68 -1.96 -6.25 19.95
N ASP A 69 -0.78 -5.93 20.50
CA ASP A 69 0.03 -4.77 20.09
C ASP A 69 0.44 -4.82 18.62
N VAL A 70 0.62 -6.04 18.08
CA VAL A 70 0.94 -6.29 16.67
C VAL A 70 -0.16 -7.13 16.06
N VAL A 71 -0.72 -6.67 14.95
CA VAL A 71 -1.78 -7.36 14.21
C VAL A 71 -1.40 -7.52 12.75
N GLU A 72 -1.80 -8.65 12.14
CA GLU A 72 -1.48 -8.95 10.76
C GLU A 72 -2.54 -9.80 10.07
N GLY A 73 -2.61 -9.69 8.75
CA GLY A 73 -3.50 -10.53 7.97
C GLY A 73 -3.60 -10.12 6.51
N TYR A 74 -4.35 -10.91 5.75
CA TYR A 74 -4.62 -10.65 4.34
C TYR A 74 -6.06 -11.01 3.98
N ASN A 75 -6.52 -10.48 2.86
CA ASN A 75 -7.85 -10.75 2.34
C ASN A 75 -7.93 -12.14 1.71
N ALA A 76 -8.99 -12.86 2.01
CA ALA A 76 -9.36 -14.09 1.31
C ALA A 76 -10.83 -14.43 1.57
N SER A 77 -11.47 -15.15 0.63
CA SER A 77 -12.79 -15.74 0.86
C SER A 77 -12.70 -17.10 1.55
N ALA A 78 -11.56 -17.78 1.47
CA ALA A 78 -11.31 -19.04 2.17
C ALA A 78 -11.42 -18.89 3.68
N ARG A 79 -11.98 -19.92 4.36
CA ARG A 79 -12.19 -19.95 5.80
C ARG A 79 -11.60 -21.23 6.41
N PRO A 80 -11.07 -21.17 7.65
CA PRO A 80 -10.92 -19.94 8.46
C PRO A 80 -9.91 -18.97 7.85
N ALA A 81 -10.08 -17.69 8.11
CA ALA A 81 -9.05 -16.68 7.84
C ALA A 81 -7.97 -16.72 8.94
N MET A 82 -6.89 -15.95 8.78
CA MET A 82 -5.89 -15.75 9.85
C MET A 82 -6.59 -15.27 11.14
N PRO A 83 -6.05 -15.60 12.33
CA PRO A 83 -6.71 -15.31 13.61
C PRO A 83 -7.09 -13.85 13.84
N GLN A 84 -6.27 -12.91 13.34
CA GLN A 84 -6.47 -11.48 13.51
C GLN A 84 -7.23 -10.82 12.35
N VAL A 85 -7.83 -11.61 11.48
CA VAL A 85 -8.64 -11.12 10.35
C VAL A 85 -10.11 -11.32 10.66
N ASN A 86 -10.94 -10.30 10.39
CA ASN A 86 -12.38 -10.42 10.54
C ASN A 86 -12.93 -11.50 9.61
N ASN A 87 -13.61 -12.51 10.18
CA ASN A 87 -14.13 -13.66 9.45
C ASN A 87 -15.40 -13.39 8.63
N SER A 88 -15.98 -12.19 8.69
CA SER A 88 -17.17 -11.84 7.89
C SER A 88 -16.79 -11.69 6.40
N GLY A 89 -17.43 -12.46 5.54
CA GLY A 89 -17.26 -12.35 4.09
C GLY A 89 -17.66 -10.98 3.49
N THR A 90 -18.37 -10.17 4.25
CA THR A 90 -18.70 -8.79 3.86
C THR A 90 -17.46 -7.89 3.91
N PHE A 91 -16.58 -8.11 4.88
CA PHE A 91 -15.44 -7.22 5.17
C PHE A 91 -14.08 -7.84 4.82
N THR A 92 -14.04 -9.15 4.58
CA THR A 92 -12.82 -9.86 4.23
C THR A 92 -13.13 -10.89 3.15
N HIS A 93 -12.67 -10.64 1.93
CA HIS A 93 -12.99 -11.49 0.78
C HIS A 93 -11.93 -11.37 -0.34
N ASP A 94 -12.01 -12.29 -1.29
CA ASP A 94 -11.18 -12.24 -2.49
C ASP A 94 -11.50 -11.02 -3.35
N VAL A 95 -10.48 -10.46 -3.98
CA VAL A 95 -10.57 -9.33 -4.90
C VAL A 95 -9.95 -9.73 -6.24
N LEU A 96 -10.64 -9.47 -7.35
CA LEU A 96 -10.05 -9.56 -8.68
C LEU A 96 -9.32 -8.25 -9.02
N LEU A 97 -8.17 -8.35 -9.65
CA LEU A 97 -7.35 -7.19 -10.02
C LEU A 97 -8.11 -6.18 -10.88
N ASN A 98 -8.96 -6.67 -11.80
CA ASN A 98 -9.79 -5.80 -12.65
C ASN A 98 -10.91 -5.06 -11.90
N SER A 99 -11.18 -5.42 -10.64
CA SER A 99 -12.12 -4.68 -9.78
C SER A 99 -11.46 -3.49 -9.10
N VAL A 100 -10.13 -3.48 -9.03
CA VAL A 100 -9.35 -2.37 -8.44
C VAL A 100 -9.12 -1.32 -9.52
N PRO A 101 -9.63 -0.08 -9.36
CA PRO A 101 -9.44 0.95 -10.37
C PRO A 101 -7.97 1.39 -10.44
N THR A 102 -7.58 1.83 -11.64
CA THR A 102 -6.29 2.48 -11.84
C THR A 102 -6.46 3.98 -11.97
N VAL A 103 -5.49 4.73 -11.45
CA VAL A 103 -5.39 6.17 -11.63
C VAL A 103 -4.10 6.52 -12.34
N ASN A 104 -4.12 7.58 -13.17
CA ASN A 104 -2.92 8.08 -13.81
C ASN A 104 -2.37 9.28 -13.03
N LEU A 105 -1.17 9.12 -12.48
CA LEU A 105 -0.45 10.20 -11.80
C LEU A 105 0.79 10.54 -12.62
N SER A 106 0.78 11.71 -13.23
CA SER A 106 1.90 12.24 -14.02
C SER A 106 2.43 11.26 -15.08
N GLY A 107 1.53 10.55 -15.78
CA GLY A 107 1.86 9.62 -16.86
C GLY A 107 2.11 8.18 -16.44
N THR A 108 2.10 7.87 -15.14
CA THR A 108 2.22 6.50 -14.62
C THR A 108 0.87 6.03 -14.07
N ASN A 109 0.48 4.82 -14.43
CA ASN A 109 -0.74 4.19 -13.92
C ASN A 109 -0.44 3.44 -12.62
N TYR A 110 -1.31 3.64 -11.63
CA TYR A 110 -1.24 3.00 -10.31
C TYR A 110 -2.57 2.34 -9.97
N TYR A 111 -2.53 1.23 -9.26
CA TYR A 111 -3.66 0.73 -8.49
C TYR A 111 -3.74 1.52 -7.18
N GLU A 112 -4.96 1.92 -6.80
CA GLU A 112 -5.22 2.72 -5.61
C GLU A 112 -5.82 1.85 -4.51
N PHE A 113 -5.13 1.79 -3.36
CA PHE A 113 -5.60 1.13 -2.15
C PHE A 113 -5.73 2.15 -1.03
N LEU A 114 -6.89 2.19 -0.40
CA LEU A 114 -7.19 3.09 0.71
C LEU A 114 -7.05 2.33 2.03
N LEU A 115 -6.33 2.89 2.98
CA LEU A 115 -6.22 2.41 4.35
C LEU A 115 -7.02 3.34 5.28
N ASP A 116 -7.89 2.76 6.08
CA ASP A 116 -8.56 3.36 7.23
C ASP A 116 -8.00 2.71 8.50
N ILE A 117 -7.39 3.49 9.37
CA ILE A 117 -6.89 3.00 10.66
C ILE A 117 -7.86 3.38 11.77
N ASN A 118 -7.93 2.55 12.82
CA ASN A 118 -8.87 2.76 13.91
C ASN A 118 -8.19 2.52 15.25
N GLN A 119 -7.77 3.61 15.88
CA GLN A 119 -7.03 3.61 17.14
C GLN A 119 -7.79 4.35 18.25
N ALA A 120 -7.41 4.11 19.51
CA ALA A 120 -7.93 4.89 20.62
C ALA A 120 -7.45 6.35 20.50
N SER A 121 -8.36 7.31 20.72
CA SER A 121 -8.03 8.74 20.64
C SER A 121 -6.92 9.18 21.60
N SER A 122 -6.73 8.45 22.71
CA SER A 122 -5.65 8.68 23.68
C SER A 122 -4.29 8.13 23.25
N ALA A 123 -4.24 7.24 22.24
CA ALA A 123 -3.03 6.63 21.70
C ALA A 123 -3.21 6.46 20.17
N PRO A 124 -3.22 7.57 19.40
CA PRO A 124 -3.67 7.55 18.01
C PRO A 124 -2.60 7.13 17.01
N LEU A 125 -1.37 6.88 17.45
CA LEU A 125 -0.27 6.56 16.54
C LEU A 125 -0.23 5.06 16.22
N LEU A 126 0.07 4.74 14.96
CA LEU A 126 0.20 3.37 14.48
C LEU A 126 1.32 3.27 13.46
N SER A 127 2.04 2.15 13.42
CA SER A 127 2.94 1.83 12.32
C SER A 127 2.33 0.79 11.37
N LEU A 128 2.51 0.98 10.08
CA LEU A 128 2.38 -0.05 9.07
C LEU A 128 3.79 -0.57 8.79
N ASP A 129 4.07 -1.78 9.27
CA ASP A 129 5.41 -2.37 9.25
C ASP A 129 5.61 -3.30 8.06
N LYS A 130 4.54 -3.93 7.57
CA LYS A 130 4.60 -4.77 6.37
C LYS A 130 3.41 -4.47 5.46
N LEU A 131 3.72 -4.35 4.19
CA LEU A 131 2.74 -4.35 3.12
C LEU A 131 3.27 -5.19 1.97
N GLN A 132 2.59 -6.30 1.69
CA GLN A 132 2.92 -7.20 0.59
C GLN A 132 1.69 -7.43 -0.26
N ILE A 133 1.83 -7.33 -1.56
CA ILE A 133 0.72 -7.58 -2.50
C ILE A 133 1.11 -8.75 -3.40
N TYR A 134 0.25 -9.73 -3.43
CA TYR A 134 0.40 -10.94 -4.24
C TYR A 134 -0.69 -11.01 -5.28
N THR A 135 -0.42 -11.67 -6.40
CA THR A 135 -1.44 -12.08 -7.37
C THR A 135 -1.40 -13.57 -7.58
N ARG A 136 -2.57 -14.11 -7.99
CA ARG A 136 -2.78 -15.53 -8.19
C ARG A 136 -3.88 -15.79 -9.22
N GLY A 137 -3.66 -16.71 -10.16
CA GLY A 137 -4.66 -17.04 -11.18
C GLY A 137 -5.88 -17.79 -10.66
N THR A 138 -5.84 -18.33 -9.43
CA THR A 138 -6.94 -19.05 -8.79
C THR A 138 -7.10 -18.60 -7.35
N ALA A 139 -8.33 -18.60 -6.85
CA ALA A 139 -8.60 -18.28 -5.45
C ALA A 139 -7.89 -19.23 -4.49
N LEU A 140 -7.55 -18.71 -3.29
CA LEU A 140 -7.03 -19.54 -2.21
C LEU A 140 -8.10 -20.50 -1.69
N SER A 141 -7.69 -21.74 -1.41
CA SER A 141 -8.55 -22.75 -0.78
C SER A 141 -8.42 -22.78 0.75
N SER A 142 -7.36 -22.19 1.29
CA SER A 142 -7.10 -22.01 2.72
C SER A 142 -6.48 -20.63 2.95
N ALA A 143 -6.77 -20.02 4.09
CA ALA A 143 -6.28 -18.70 4.46
C ALA A 143 -5.95 -18.60 5.97
N ALA A 144 -5.73 -19.74 6.64
CA ALA A 144 -5.50 -19.81 8.08
C ALA A 144 -4.12 -19.27 8.50
N THR A 145 -3.17 -19.25 7.58
CA THR A 145 -1.78 -18.86 7.85
C THR A 145 -1.21 -18.03 6.70
N LEU A 146 -0.16 -17.26 6.96
CA LEU A 146 0.59 -16.56 5.90
C LEU A 146 1.21 -17.55 4.90
N ALA A 147 1.57 -18.76 5.34
CA ALA A 147 2.11 -19.77 4.44
C ALA A 147 1.11 -20.20 3.36
N ASP A 148 -0.19 -20.18 3.62
CA ASP A 148 -1.22 -20.45 2.61
C ASP A 148 -1.16 -19.47 1.44
N LEU A 149 -0.84 -18.20 1.74
CA LEU A 149 -0.66 -17.17 0.72
C LEU A 149 0.70 -17.28 0.01
N THR A 150 1.78 -17.47 0.77
CA THR A 150 3.15 -17.40 0.24
C THR A 150 3.63 -18.67 -0.43
N ALA A 151 2.98 -19.80 -0.15
CA ALA A 151 3.27 -21.08 -0.80
C ALA A 151 2.55 -21.21 -2.16
N GLY A 152 3.18 -21.92 -3.09
CA GLY A 152 2.58 -22.30 -4.37
C GLY A 152 2.60 -21.19 -5.43
N PRO A 153 1.55 -21.03 -6.25
CA PRO A 153 1.58 -20.20 -7.46
C PRO A 153 1.36 -18.69 -7.20
N SER A 154 1.42 -18.24 -5.94
CA SER A 154 1.31 -16.82 -5.62
C SER A 154 2.55 -16.07 -6.09
N ILE A 155 2.36 -14.92 -6.73
CA ILE A 155 3.44 -14.07 -7.24
C ILE A 155 3.45 -12.79 -6.42
N LEU A 156 4.55 -12.54 -5.69
CA LEU A 156 4.76 -11.28 -4.98
C LEU A 156 4.95 -10.15 -6.01
N ARG A 157 4.07 -9.16 -5.96
CA ARG A 157 4.06 -8.02 -6.86
C ARG A 157 4.66 -6.76 -6.25
N TYR A 158 4.42 -6.58 -4.97
CA TYR A 158 4.95 -5.46 -4.21
C TYR A 158 5.34 -5.92 -2.79
N ASN A 159 6.43 -5.36 -2.28
CA ASN A 159 6.87 -5.54 -0.89
C ASN A 159 7.44 -4.22 -0.38
N LEU A 160 6.86 -3.72 0.72
CA LEU A 160 7.32 -2.51 1.41
C LEU A 160 8.78 -2.65 1.86
N ASP A 161 9.19 -3.86 2.26
CA ASP A 161 10.52 -4.20 2.75
C ASP A 161 11.50 -4.67 1.66
N SER A 162 11.17 -4.40 0.39
CA SER A 162 12.07 -4.81 -0.69
C SER A 162 13.39 -4.05 -0.62
N GLY A 163 14.43 -4.74 -0.15
CA GLY A 163 15.79 -4.19 -0.03
C GLY A 163 16.10 -3.52 1.30
N SER A 164 15.12 -3.14 2.13
CA SER A 164 15.31 -2.59 3.47
C SER A 164 14.08 -2.81 4.33
N ASP A 165 14.27 -2.90 5.64
CA ASP A 165 13.18 -2.86 6.61
C ASP A 165 12.57 -1.46 6.60
N SER A 166 11.33 -1.34 6.13
CA SER A 166 10.66 -0.06 5.88
C SER A 166 9.35 0.01 6.66
N GLU A 167 8.99 1.20 7.12
CA GLU A 167 7.77 1.43 7.88
C GLU A 167 7.06 2.72 7.45
N ILE A 168 5.76 2.79 7.66
CA ILE A 168 4.97 4.01 7.49
C ILE A 168 4.30 4.34 8.82
N LEU A 169 4.52 5.57 9.31
CA LEU A 169 3.97 6.06 10.57
C LEU A 169 2.67 6.82 10.30
N LEU A 170 1.63 6.49 11.04
CA LEU A 170 0.27 6.97 10.85
C LEU A 170 -0.27 7.60 12.14
N ASN A 171 -1.28 8.47 12.03
CA ASN A 171 -1.91 9.15 13.14
C ASN A 171 -3.42 9.26 12.94
N TYR A 172 -4.17 8.41 13.62
CA TYR A 172 -5.63 8.35 13.62
C TYR A 172 -6.32 9.68 13.97
N SER A 173 -5.68 10.52 14.82
CA SER A 173 -6.30 11.78 15.25
C SER A 173 -6.45 12.80 14.11
N LEU A 174 -5.77 12.61 12.98
CA LEU A 174 -5.85 13.53 11.84
C LEU A 174 -7.13 13.36 11.03
N ASN A 175 -7.73 12.16 11.03
CA ASN A 175 -8.96 11.85 10.32
C ASN A 175 -9.78 10.77 11.07
N SER A 176 -10.07 11.04 12.33
CA SER A 176 -10.72 10.08 13.21
C SER A 176 -12.13 9.73 12.75
N GLY A 177 -12.48 8.47 12.88
CA GLY A 177 -13.80 7.92 12.55
C GLY A 177 -13.72 6.73 11.61
N SER A 178 -14.46 5.66 11.91
CA SER A 178 -14.52 4.48 11.05
C SER A 178 -15.05 4.84 9.67
N GLY A 179 -14.36 4.43 8.62
CA GLY A 179 -14.71 4.71 7.23
C GLY A 179 -14.17 6.04 6.69
N SER A 180 -13.20 6.65 7.36
CA SER A 180 -12.65 7.97 7.01
C SER A 180 -11.29 7.90 6.36
N GLY A 181 -10.81 6.87 5.80
CA GLY A 181 -9.52 6.66 5.15
C GLY A 181 -8.37 7.61 5.54
N ASP A 182 -7.25 7.06 5.98
CA ASP A 182 -6.13 7.85 6.50
C ASP A 182 -4.98 7.97 5.51
N MET A 183 -4.80 6.95 4.68
CA MET A 183 -3.70 6.86 3.71
C MET A 183 -4.16 6.23 2.40
N ILE A 184 -3.63 6.74 1.30
CA ILE A 184 -3.70 6.05 0.01
C ILE A 184 -2.33 5.50 -0.33
N ALA A 185 -2.30 4.21 -0.71
CA ALA A 185 -1.16 3.54 -1.31
C ALA A 185 -1.41 3.41 -2.82
N TYR A 186 -0.59 4.08 -3.61
CA TYR A 186 -0.56 3.98 -5.07
C TYR A 186 0.53 3.01 -5.49
N ILE A 187 0.13 1.83 -5.94
CA ILE A 187 1.05 0.76 -6.33
C ILE A 187 1.18 0.74 -7.86
N PRO A 188 2.40 0.81 -8.44
CA PRO A 188 2.57 0.86 -9.88
C PRO A 188 1.87 -0.30 -10.59
N ALA A 189 0.98 0.01 -11.54
CA ALA A 189 0.24 -1.01 -12.28
C ALA A 189 1.15 -1.92 -13.11
N SER A 190 2.35 -1.44 -13.47
CA SER A 190 3.36 -2.22 -14.20
C SER A 190 3.91 -3.43 -13.44
N LEU A 191 3.72 -3.49 -12.12
CA LEU A 191 4.14 -4.64 -11.30
C LEU A 191 3.19 -5.83 -11.43
N PHE A 192 1.96 -5.60 -11.90
CA PHE A 192 0.91 -6.61 -11.91
C PHE A 192 0.82 -7.33 -13.26
N GLY A 193 0.15 -8.48 -13.25
CA GLY A 193 -0.09 -9.33 -14.41
C GLY A 193 -1.49 -9.14 -15.01
N ALA A 194 -2.15 -10.26 -15.35
CA ALA A 194 -3.47 -10.25 -15.96
C ALA A 194 -4.56 -9.76 -15.00
N GLY A 195 -5.52 -9.00 -15.51
CA GLY A 195 -6.63 -8.45 -14.72
C GLY A 195 -7.57 -9.52 -14.13
N SER A 196 -7.54 -10.74 -14.63
CA SER A 196 -8.30 -11.88 -14.10
C SER A 196 -7.66 -12.53 -12.87
N ASP A 197 -6.45 -12.12 -12.48
CA ASP A 197 -5.80 -12.63 -11.27
C ASP A 197 -6.51 -12.12 -10.01
N PHE A 198 -6.53 -12.97 -8.97
CA PHE A 198 -6.91 -12.56 -7.63
C PHE A 198 -5.76 -11.75 -7.00
N VAL A 199 -6.12 -10.70 -6.25
CA VAL A 199 -5.20 -9.85 -5.48
C VAL A 199 -5.35 -10.17 -4.01
N TYR A 200 -4.21 -10.41 -3.36
CA TYR A 200 -4.10 -10.61 -1.93
C TYR A 200 -3.17 -9.56 -1.35
N LEU A 201 -3.69 -8.75 -0.44
CA LEU A 201 -2.95 -7.72 0.26
C LEU A 201 -2.75 -8.18 1.71
N TYR A 202 -1.50 -8.47 2.05
CA TYR A 202 -1.07 -8.74 3.41
C TYR A 202 -0.50 -7.47 4.03
N SER A 203 -0.89 -7.18 5.27
CA SER A 203 -0.36 -6.08 6.06
C SER A 203 -0.11 -6.49 7.51
N GLN A 204 0.89 -5.84 8.13
CA GLN A 204 1.18 -5.95 9.56
C GLN A 204 1.32 -4.55 10.14
N PHE A 205 0.69 -4.35 11.29
CA PHE A 205 0.65 -3.08 12.01
C PHE A 205 1.18 -3.24 13.42
N GLY A 206 1.77 -2.17 13.99
CA GLY A 206 2.20 -2.11 15.39
C GLY A 206 3.59 -2.66 15.66
N GLY A 207 4.30 -3.17 14.66
CA GLY A 207 5.60 -3.84 14.80
C GLY A 207 6.72 -2.91 15.25
N LYS A 208 6.62 -1.59 15.00
CA LYS A 208 7.55 -0.61 15.54
C LYS A 208 7.56 -0.58 17.07
N GLY A 209 6.44 -0.87 17.70
CA GLY A 209 6.30 -0.83 19.15
C GLY A 209 6.23 0.58 19.74
N GLY A 210 6.35 0.69 21.06
CA GLY A 210 6.28 1.96 21.77
C GLY A 210 4.92 2.63 21.64
N ALA A 211 4.87 3.86 21.14
CA ALA A 211 3.61 4.59 20.92
C ALA A 211 2.86 4.18 19.65
N TYR A 212 3.43 3.32 18.81
CA TYR A 212 2.91 2.98 17.48
C TYR A 212 2.29 1.58 17.42
N VAL A 213 1.83 1.05 18.54
CA VAL A 213 1.18 -0.26 18.63
C VAL A 213 -0.30 -0.18 18.26
N ASN A 214 -0.84 -1.31 17.78
CA ASN A 214 -2.29 -1.46 17.65
C ASN A 214 -2.95 -1.45 19.03
N ASN A 215 -4.09 -0.77 19.16
CA ASN A 215 -4.76 -0.63 20.47
C ASN A 215 -6.28 -0.58 20.43
N ALA A 216 -6.90 -0.50 19.25
CA ALA A 216 -8.34 -0.52 19.11
C ALA A 216 -8.80 -0.81 17.67
N GLY A 217 -10.01 -1.34 17.53
CA GLY A 217 -10.71 -1.45 16.26
C GLY A 217 -10.15 -2.45 15.27
N TYR A 218 -10.36 -2.14 14.01
CA TYR A 218 -9.82 -2.85 12.85
C TYR A 218 -9.14 -1.85 11.92
N GLU A 219 -7.99 -2.25 11.39
CA GLU A 219 -7.34 -1.58 10.27
C GLU A 219 -7.93 -2.14 8.97
N GLU A 220 -8.47 -1.26 8.13
CA GLU A 220 -9.27 -1.66 6.98
C GLU A 220 -8.64 -1.23 5.67
N TRP A 221 -8.43 -2.19 4.76
CA TRP A 221 -8.07 -1.88 3.39
C TRP A 221 -9.29 -1.93 2.47
N ALA A 222 -9.40 -0.92 1.64
CA ALA A 222 -10.44 -0.78 0.64
C ALA A 222 -9.86 -0.36 -0.71
N TYR A 223 -10.66 -0.44 -1.76
CA TYR A 223 -10.41 0.24 -3.02
C TYR A 223 -11.65 1.03 -3.40
N ARG A 224 -11.48 2.11 -4.13
CA ARG A 224 -12.64 2.81 -4.66
C ARG A 224 -13.36 1.90 -5.62
N SER A 225 -14.62 1.60 -5.37
CA SER A 225 -15.47 1.12 -6.45
C SER A 225 -15.49 2.21 -7.53
N ALA A 226 -15.39 1.80 -8.79
CA ALA A 226 -15.50 2.72 -9.93
C ALA A 226 -16.92 3.28 -10.03
N SER A 227 -17.39 3.99 -9.01
CA SER A 227 -18.54 4.87 -9.13
C SER A 227 -18.07 6.06 -9.96
N VAL A 228 -18.62 6.18 -11.13
CA VAL A 228 -18.47 7.35 -12.02
C VAL A 228 -18.67 8.59 -11.14
N VAL A 229 -17.58 9.20 -10.69
CA VAL A 229 -17.66 10.57 -10.17
C VAL A 229 -17.94 11.42 -11.38
N PRO A 230 -19.12 12.08 -11.48
CA PRO A 230 -19.34 13.06 -12.52
C PRO A 230 -18.26 14.11 -12.33
N GLU A 231 -17.38 14.28 -13.30
CA GLU A 231 -16.37 15.34 -13.24
C GLU A 231 -17.08 16.68 -13.04
N PRO A 232 -16.84 17.43 -11.95
CA PRO A 232 -17.53 18.70 -11.70
C PRO A 232 -17.25 19.75 -12.76
N GLY A 233 -16.26 19.51 -13.64
CA GLY A 233 -15.77 20.49 -14.58
C GLY A 233 -16.63 20.72 -15.83
N VAL A 234 -17.21 19.68 -16.42
CA VAL A 234 -17.84 19.81 -17.74
C VAL A 234 -19.19 20.54 -17.65
N LEU A 235 -19.99 20.26 -16.64
CA LEU A 235 -21.28 20.95 -16.45
C LEU A 235 -21.09 22.40 -15.98
N SER A 236 -20.08 22.69 -15.17
CA SER A 236 -19.77 24.05 -14.73
C SER A 236 -19.26 24.92 -15.87
N PHE A 237 -18.43 24.39 -16.77
CA PHE A 237 -17.98 25.13 -17.96
C PHE A 237 -19.07 25.32 -19.01
N ALA A 238 -19.95 24.32 -19.16
CA ALA A 238 -21.11 24.46 -20.06
C ALA A 238 -22.10 25.53 -19.55
N ALA A 239 -22.36 25.58 -18.26
CA ALA A 239 -23.23 26.61 -17.66
C ALA A 239 -22.63 28.02 -17.78
N LEU A 240 -21.31 28.15 -17.51
CA LEU A 240 -20.61 29.44 -17.69
C LEU A 240 -20.56 29.88 -19.15
N GLY A 241 -20.37 28.96 -20.09
CA GLY A 241 -20.42 29.23 -21.53
C GLY A 241 -21.80 29.68 -21.99
N ALA A 242 -22.86 29.02 -21.50
CA ALA A 242 -24.23 29.40 -21.83
C ALA A 242 -24.61 30.79 -21.28
N LEU A 243 -24.17 31.10 -20.05
CA LEU A 243 -24.36 32.44 -19.45
C LEU A 243 -23.62 33.52 -20.21
N ALA A 244 -22.42 33.29 -20.69
CA ALA A 244 -21.66 34.25 -21.52
C ALA A 244 -22.31 34.53 -22.87
N VAL A 245 -22.88 33.50 -23.51
CA VAL A 245 -23.63 33.65 -24.79
C VAL A 245 -24.91 34.42 -24.59
N LEU A 246 -25.67 34.18 -23.51
CA LEU A 246 -26.90 34.90 -23.19
C LEU A 246 -26.63 36.36 -22.83
N ALA A 247 -25.54 36.66 -22.13
CA ALA A 247 -25.13 38.03 -21.82
C ALA A 247 -24.73 38.84 -23.08
N ARG A 248 -24.15 38.17 -24.10
CA ARG A 248 -23.83 38.82 -25.40
C ARG A 248 -25.04 39.12 -26.27
N ARG A 249 -26.15 38.41 -26.13
CA ARG A 249 -27.36 38.61 -26.90
C ARG A 249 -28.24 39.74 -26.36
N ARG A 250 -27.92 40.32 -25.21
CA ARG A 250 -28.66 41.44 -24.58
C ARG A 250 -28.01 42.82 -24.82
N LYS A 251 -26.98 42.89 -25.62
CA LYS A 251 -26.42 44.13 -26.17
C LYS A 251 -26.69 44.16 -27.69
#